data_2704a7fe19beea8e10ed34fd34d80c35
#
_entry.id   2704a7fe19beea8e10ed34fd34d80c35
#
_cell.length_a   1.000
_cell.length_b   1.000
_cell.length_c   1.000
_cell.angle_alpha   90.00
_cell.angle_beta   90.00
_cell.angle_gamma   90.00
#
_symmetry.space_group_name_H-M   'P 1'
#
loop_
_entity.id
_entity.type
_entity.pdbx_description
1 polymer ?
#
loop_
_entity_poly.entity_id
_entity_poly.type
_entity_poly.pdbx_seq_one_letter_code
_entity_poly.pdbx_strand_id
1 'polypeptide(L)'
;MKVDRGWGNCVIMAFLPERRWGTAMHNFLPIAYFENQFVPFEEAKLSIATHALHYGTGAFGGLRGIPDPQNPHQVLLFRLDRHCDRLSNSARFLNYDLPASKIQSVIVDLVKKNQPTASFYIRPFVYTSDLGIAPRLHNIEHNFFVYGLELGDYLSPEGVSCRLSSWYRQEDRSLPLRGKISGAYITSSLAKTEAVTSGFDEAILMNSQGKVSEASGMNIFIVRQGKLITPGFEQDILEGITRDSILTLARNLGIPVVERPVDKTELLIADEVFLSGTAAKITPVRQIENYQLSTNRPITHQLRDKLSAITENRDPEYSDWVFAIPV
;
A
#
# COMPACT_ATOMS: atom_id res chain seq x y z
N MET A 1 58.26 22.49 6.90
CA MET A 1 57.17 23.00 7.70
C MET A 1 55.90 22.40 7.14
N LYS A 2 55.47 21.20 7.65
CA LYS A 2 54.25 20.51 7.22
C LYS A 2 53.14 20.92 8.16
N VAL A 3 52.08 21.51 7.61
CA VAL A 3 50.87 21.84 8.36
C VAL A 3 49.92 20.64 8.27
N ASP A 4 49.85 19.95 9.39
CA ASP A 4 48.90 18.84 9.61
C ASP A 4 47.52 19.44 9.92
N ARG A 5 46.55 19.26 9.06
CA ARG A 5 45.15 19.62 9.31
C ARG A 5 44.40 18.37 9.72
N GLY A 6 44.35 18.12 11.02
CA GLY A 6 43.48 17.10 11.61
C GLY A 6 42.01 17.41 11.34
N TRP A 7 41.40 16.55 10.58
CA TRP A 7 39.93 16.45 10.52
C TRP A 7 39.48 15.60 11.68
N GLY A 8 38.85 16.22 12.67
CA GLY A 8 38.26 15.53 13.79
C GLY A 8 37.23 14.53 13.33
N ASN A 9 37.43 13.25 13.71
CA ASN A 9 36.43 12.20 13.59
C ASN A 9 35.19 12.58 14.39
N CYS A 10 34.15 13.00 13.70
CA CYS A 10 32.83 13.12 14.28
C CYS A 10 32.27 11.70 14.43
N VAL A 11 32.48 11.08 15.57
CA VAL A 11 31.88 9.80 15.94
C VAL A 11 30.43 10.09 16.28
N ILE A 12 29.56 9.98 15.29
CA ILE A 12 28.12 9.85 15.55
C ILE A 12 27.87 8.38 15.91
N MET A 13 28.20 7.98 17.12
CA MET A 13 27.64 6.81 17.76
C MET A 13 26.36 7.26 18.47
N ALA A 14 25.26 7.28 17.76
CA ALA A 14 23.96 7.38 18.37
C ALA A 14 23.40 5.98 18.57
N PHE A 15 23.13 5.66 19.81
CA PHE A 15 22.33 4.53 20.25
C PHE A 15 20.96 4.56 19.55
N LEU A 16 20.82 3.85 18.45
CA LEU A 16 19.53 3.39 17.97
C LEU A 16 19.29 2.05 18.67
N PRO A 17 18.17 1.88 19.39
CA PRO A 17 17.79 0.55 19.80
C PRO A 17 17.68 -0.29 18.53
N GLU A 18 18.30 -1.48 18.53
CA GLU A 18 18.16 -2.46 17.45
C GLU A 18 16.69 -2.92 17.34
N ARG A 19 15.84 -2.07 16.80
CA ARG A 19 14.60 -2.52 16.16
C ARG A 19 15.04 -3.06 14.80
N ARG A 20 15.40 -4.33 14.79
CA ARG A 20 15.55 -5.10 13.57
C ARG A 20 14.21 -5.03 12.83
N TRP A 21 14.10 -4.10 11.93
CA TRP A 21 13.29 -4.33 10.76
C TRP A 21 13.98 -5.49 10.06
N GLY A 22 13.41 -6.68 10.27
CA GLY A 22 14.06 -7.89 9.84
C GLY A 22 14.41 -7.75 8.38
N THR A 23 15.67 -8.00 8.06
CA THR A 23 16.09 -8.57 6.80
C THR A 23 15.57 -10.02 6.75
N ALA A 24 14.29 -10.22 7.08
CA ALA A 24 13.60 -11.44 6.77
C ALA A 24 13.58 -11.49 5.24
N MET A 25 14.37 -12.39 4.67
CA MET A 25 14.22 -12.74 3.27
C MET A 25 12.74 -13.11 3.10
N HIS A 26 12.04 -12.32 2.28
CA HIS A 26 10.66 -12.65 1.98
C HIS A 26 10.62 -14.02 1.30
N ASN A 27 9.74 -14.91 1.75
CA ASN A 27 9.47 -16.16 1.06
C ASN A 27 8.68 -15.85 -0.21
N PHE A 28 9.37 -15.68 -1.32
CA PHE A 28 8.72 -15.52 -2.62
C PHE A 28 8.06 -16.84 -3.03
N LEU A 29 6.89 -16.73 -3.66
CA LEU A 29 6.25 -17.89 -4.27
C LEU A 29 7.09 -18.36 -5.46
N PRO A 30 7.19 -19.70 -5.69
CA PRO A 30 8.16 -20.26 -6.65
C PRO A 30 7.94 -19.84 -8.10
N ILE A 31 6.70 -19.53 -8.49
CA ILE A 31 6.35 -19.20 -9.88
C ILE A 31 5.97 -17.71 -9.97
N ALA A 32 6.52 -17.03 -10.97
CA ALA A 32 6.13 -15.69 -11.40
C ALA A 32 5.55 -15.71 -12.82
N TYR A 33 4.80 -14.67 -13.18
CA TYR A 33 4.44 -14.37 -14.56
C TYR A 33 5.35 -13.25 -15.05
N PHE A 34 6.08 -13.53 -16.13
CA PHE A 34 7.05 -12.61 -16.70
C PHE A 34 7.17 -12.85 -18.21
N GLU A 35 7.26 -11.79 -19.02
CA GLU A 35 7.36 -11.86 -20.48
C GLU A 35 6.31 -12.79 -21.13
N ASN A 36 5.05 -12.62 -20.70
CA ASN A 36 3.87 -13.36 -21.17
C ASN A 36 3.89 -14.88 -20.89
N GLN A 37 4.71 -15.35 -19.97
CA GLN A 37 4.78 -16.76 -19.56
C GLN A 37 4.95 -16.92 -18.05
N PHE A 38 4.63 -18.11 -17.55
CA PHE A 38 4.93 -18.48 -16.16
C PHE A 38 6.32 -19.10 -16.10
N VAL A 39 7.17 -18.52 -15.25
CA VAL A 39 8.57 -18.92 -15.08
C VAL A 39 8.89 -19.13 -13.60
N PRO A 40 9.94 -19.86 -13.23
CA PRO A 40 10.49 -19.81 -11.89
C PRO A 40 10.79 -18.35 -11.48
N PHE A 41 10.47 -17.98 -10.24
CA PHE A 41 10.66 -16.60 -9.77
C PHE A 41 12.09 -16.09 -9.98
N GLU A 42 13.07 -16.95 -9.78
CA GLU A 42 14.51 -16.63 -9.92
C GLU A 42 14.94 -16.30 -11.38
N GLU A 43 14.12 -16.68 -12.36
CA GLU A 43 14.36 -16.40 -13.78
C GLU A 43 13.70 -15.08 -14.23
N ALA A 44 12.78 -14.52 -13.45
CA ALA A 44 12.11 -13.25 -13.75
C ALA A 44 13.06 -12.05 -13.50
N LYS A 45 13.91 -11.74 -14.48
CA LYS A 45 14.97 -10.72 -14.39
C LYS A 45 14.81 -9.64 -15.45
N LEU A 46 15.04 -8.39 -15.05
CA LEU A 46 15.03 -7.23 -15.95
C LEU A 46 16.45 -6.84 -16.33
N SER A 47 16.60 -6.31 -17.55
CA SER A 47 17.82 -5.63 -17.99
C SER A 47 18.04 -4.35 -17.16
N ILE A 48 19.30 -4.05 -16.85
CA ILE A 48 19.69 -2.77 -16.21
C ILE A 48 19.37 -1.56 -17.09
N ALA A 49 19.17 -1.75 -18.40
CA ALA A 49 18.79 -0.70 -19.36
C ALA A 49 17.28 -0.51 -19.47
N THR A 50 16.47 -1.23 -18.70
CA THR A 50 14.99 -1.10 -18.73
C THR A 50 14.56 0.32 -18.40
N HIS A 51 13.82 0.95 -19.30
CA HIS A 51 13.37 2.35 -19.20
C HIS A 51 12.71 2.68 -17.86
N ALA A 52 11.82 1.80 -17.37
CA ALA A 52 11.12 2.03 -16.11
C ALA A 52 12.05 2.14 -14.89
N LEU A 53 13.24 1.51 -14.89
CA LEU A 53 14.23 1.61 -13.82
C LEU A 53 14.82 3.02 -13.71
N HIS A 54 14.97 3.70 -14.86
CA HIS A 54 15.59 5.03 -14.93
C HIS A 54 14.59 6.16 -14.67
N TYR A 55 13.31 5.98 -15.06
CA TYR A 55 12.32 7.06 -15.08
C TYR A 55 11.13 6.83 -14.16
N GLY A 56 11.09 5.72 -13.42
CA GLY A 56 9.97 5.41 -12.52
C GLY A 56 8.64 5.20 -13.24
N THR A 57 8.67 4.88 -14.53
CA THR A 57 7.52 4.71 -15.43
C THR A 57 6.93 3.31 -15.31
N GLY A 58 6.47 2.99 -14.09
CA GLY A 58 5.75 1.77 -13.78
C GLY A 58 4.52 2.06 -12.93
N ALA A 59 3.61 1.11 -12.87
CA ALA A 59 2.47 1.14 -11.95
C ALA A 59 2.25 -0.25 -11.37
N PHE A 60 1.80 -0.33 -10.12
CA PHE A 60 1.66 -1.61 -9.45
C PHE A 60 0.35 -1.77 -8.69
N GLY A 61 -0.04 -3.02 -8.56
CA GLY A 61 -1.10 -3.45 -7.67
C GLY A 61 -0.55 -4.06 -6.38
N GLY A 62 -1.45 -4.40 -5.51
CA GLY A 62 -1.16 -5.20 -4.34
C GLY A 62 -2.45 -5.84 -3.85
N LEU A 63 -2.48 -7.18 -3.83
CA LEU A 63 -3.60 -7.97 -3.37
C LEU A 63 -3.15 -8.85 -2.21
N ARG A 64 -4.01 -9.03 -1.23
CA ARG A 64 -3.79 -10.00 -0.17
C ARG A 64 -4.67 -11.21 -0.42
N GLY A 65 -4.09 -12.39 -0.27
CA GLY A 65 -4.79 -13.65 -0.27
C GLY A 65 -4.54 -14.43 1.02
N ILE A 66 -5.48 -15.27 1.35
CA ILE A 66 -5.39 -16.21 2.49
C ILE A 66 -5.89 -17.58 2.05
N PRO A 67 -5.37 -18.68 2.63
CA PRO A 67 -6.07 -19.96 2.58
C PRO A 67 -7.45 -19.79 3.17
N ASP A 68 -8.45 -20.42 2.59
CA ASP A 68 -9.82 -20.35 3.11
C ASP A 68 -9.92 -21.14 4.42
N PRO A 69 -10.29 -20.47 5.55
CA PRO A 69 -10.43 -21.16 6.83
C PRO A 69 -11.51 -22.26 6.85
N GLN A 70 -12.45 -22.23 5.89
CA GLN A 70 -13.58 -23.15 5.81
C GLN A 70 -13.37 -24.25 4.75
N ASN A 71 -12.47 -24.05 3.79
CA ASN A 71 -12.18 -25.00 2.72
C ASN A 71 -10.68 -25.02 2.37
N PRO A 72 -9.93 -26.04 2.83
CA PRO A 72 -8.47 -26.12 2.61
C PRO A 72 -8.05 -26.29 1.13
N HIS A 73 -9.01 -26.53 0.23
CA HIS A 73 -8.76 -26.70 -1.20
C HIS A 73 -8.97 -25.40 -2.00
N GLN A 74 -9.04 -24.26 -1.32
CA GLN A 74 -9.14 -22.98 -2.00
C GLN A 74 -8.46 -21.86 -1.22
N VAL A 75 -8.16 -20.80 -1.92
CA VAL A 75 -7.67 -19.54 -1.35
C VAL A 75 -8.63 -18.41 -1.71
N LEU A 76 -8.63 -17.39 -0.88
CA LEU A 76 -9.51 -16.23 -0.97
C LEU A 76 -8.70 -15.00 -1.35
N LEU A 77 -9.13 -14.27 -2.38
CA LEU A 77 -8.62 -12.94 -2.74
C LEU A 77 -9.69 -11.88 -2.49
N PHE A 78 -9.35 -10.86 -1.71
CA PHE A 78 -10.26 -9.76 -1.43
C PHE A 78 -10.24 -8.71 -2.54
N ARG A 79 -11.43 -8.37 -3.09
CA ARG A 79 -11.66 -7.32 -4.12
C ARG A 79 -10.74 -7.44 -5.33
N LEU A 80 -10.59 -8.67 -5.85
CA LEU A 80 -9.75 -8.94 -7.04
C LEU A 80 -10.16 -8.07 -8.23
N ASP A 81 -11.45 -7.93 -8.48
CA ASP A 81 -12.07 -7.08 -9.49
C ASP A 81 -11.53 -5.63 -9.44
N ARG A 82 -11.70 -4.99 -8.27
CA ARG A 82 -11.32 -3.58 -8.09
C ARG A 82 -9.81 -3.36 -8.17
N HIS A 83 -9.02 -4.34 -7.74
CA HIS A 83 -7.56 -4.29 -7.86
C HIS A 83 -7.11 -4.38 -9.32
N CYS A 84 -7.75 -5.22 -10.12
CA CYS A 84 -7.48 -5.34 -11.55
C CYS A 84 -7.90 -4.08 -12.31
N ASP A 85 -9.09 -3.53 -12.02
CA ASP A 85 -9.57 -2.28 -12.60
C ASP A 85 -8.63 -1.11 -12.30
N ARG A 86 -8.20 -0.95 -11.05
CA ARG A 86 -7.29 0.14 -10.68
C ARG A 86 -5.93 0.00 -11.36
N LEU A 87 -5.40 -1.22 -11.49
CA LEU A 87 -4.13 -1.42 -12.20
C LEU A 87 -4.28 -1.14 -13.70
N SER A 88 -5.38 -1.58 -14.32
CA SER A 88 -5.71 -1.24 -15.72
C SER A 88 -5.78 0.29 -15.91
N ASN A 89 -6.49 1.00 -15.02
CA ASN A 89 -6.55 2.47 -15.05
C ASN A 89 -5.16 3.11 -14.83
N SER A 90 -4.33 2.54 -13.97
CA SER A 90 -2.95 3.04 -13.75
C SER A 90 -2.07 2.83 -14.98
N ALA A 91 -2.24 1.72 -15.72
CA ALA A 91 -1.52 1.44 -16.96
C ALA A 91 -1.83 2.47 -18.06
N ARG A 92 -3.07 2.99 -18.10
CA ARG A 92 -3.47 4.03 -19.06
C ARG A 92 -2.68 5.34 -18.91
N PHE A 93 -2.25 5.70 -17.69
CA PHE A 93 -1.35 6.85 -17.48
C PHE A 93 0.03 6.64 -18.08
N LEU A 94 0.41 5.38 -18.36
CA LEU A 94 1.65 5.02 -19.02
C LEU A 94 1.45 4.76 -20.52
N ASN A 95 0.29 5.12 -21.10
CA ASN A 95 -0.11 4.79 -22.47
C ASN A 95 -0.14 3.29 -22.77
N TYR A 96 -0.42 2.46 -21.77
CA TYR A 96 -0.54 1.03 -21.92
C TYR A 96 -1.99 0.58 -21.75
N ASP A 97 -2.56 0.02 -22.82
CA ASP A 97 -3.89 -0.60 -22.78
C ASP A 97 -3.77 -2.06 -22.30
N LEU A 98 -3.91 -2.26 -20.99
CA LEU A 98 -3.88 -3.56 -20.34
C LEU A 98 -5.26 -3.86 -19.75
N PRO A 99 -6.06 -4.77 -20.36
CA PRO A 99 -7.39 -5.07 -19.85
C PRO A 99 -7.38 -5.68 -18.45
N ALA A 100 -8.30 -5.26 -17.60
CA ALA A 100 -8.45 -5.80 -16.24
C ALA A 100 -8.69 -7.31 -16.24
N SER A 101 -9.41 -7.85 -17.23
CA SER A 101 -9.64 -9.30 -17.41
C SER A 101 -8.33 -10.08 -17.65
N LYS A 102 -7.37 -9.50 -18.38
CA LYS A 102 -6.05 -10.11 -18.57
C LYS A 102 -5.27 -10.16 -17.25
N ILE A 103 -5.30 -9.07 -16.49
CA ILE A 103 -4.66 -9.00 -15.15
C ILE A 103 -5.27 -10.06 -14.24
N GLN A 104 -6.59 -10.14 -14.20
CA GLN A 104 -7.33 -11.10 -13.38
C GLN A 104 -6.98 -12.55 -13.75
N SER A 105 -7.02 -12.90 -15.04
CA SER A 105 -6.71 -14.26 -15.46
C SER A 105 -5.28 -14.67 -15.07
N VAL A 106 -4.30 -13.80 -15.27
CA VAL A 106 -2.91 -14.07 -14.88
C VAL A 106 -2.76 -14.26 -13.37
N ILE A 107 -3.44 -13.43 -12.55
CA ILE A 107 -3.41 -13.56 -11.09
C ILE A 107 -4.01 -14.91 -10.65
N VAL A 108 -5.17 -15.28 -11.21
CA VAL A 108 -5.83 -16.56 -10.90
C VAL A 108 -4.94 -17.74 -11.27
N ASP A 109 -4.35 -17.73 -12.45
CA ASP A 109 -3.46 -18.80 -12.92
C ASP A 109 -2.15 -18.86 -12.10
N LEU A 110 -1.61 -17.71 -11.70
CA LEU A 110 -0.46 -17.64 -10.80
C LEU A 110 -0.73 -18.30 -9.45
N VAL A 111 -1.90 -18.02 -8.86
CA VAL A 111 -2.33 -18.62 -7.59
C VAL A 111 -2.49 -20.13 -7.72
N LYS A 112 -3.16 -20.60 -8.78
CA LYS A 112 -3.32 -22.03 -9.04
C LYS A 112 -2.00 -22.77 -9.22
N LYS A 113 -1.01 -22.14 -9.85
CA LYS A 113 0.32 -22.75 -10.05
C LYS A 113 1.17 -22.77 -8.78
N ASN A 114 1.00 -21.79 -7.90
CA ASN A 114 1.77 -21.69 -6.66
C ASN A 114 1.14 -22.42 -5.47
N GLN A 115 -0.18 -22.60 -5.46
CA GLN A 115 -0.94 -23.26 -4.37
C GLN A 115 -0.51 -22.79 -2.96
N PRO A 116 -0.61 -21.48 -2.64
CA PRO A 116 -0.09 -20.96 -1.39
C PRO A 116 -0.85 -21.51 -0.18
N THR A 117 -0.11 -21.98 0.81
CA THR A 117 -0.64 -22.61 2.05
C THR A 117 -0.66 -21.66 3.25
N ALA A 118 -0.09 -20.46 3.12
CA ALA A 118 -0.06 -19.41 4.12
C ALA A 118 -0.66 -18.11 3.55
N SER A 119 -0.91 -17.11 4.40
CA SER A 119 -1.29 -15.77 3.93
C SER A 119 -0.22 -15.21 3.00
N PHE A 120 -0.64 -14.65 1.88
CA PHE A 120 0.27 -14.20 0.83
C PHE A 120 -0.14 -12.84 0.27
N TYR A 121 0.79 -12.23 -0.44
CA TYR A 121 0.61 -10.98 -1.13
C TYR A 121 1.02 -11.12 -2.60
N ILE A 122 0.20 -10.60 -3.51
CA ILE A 122 0.47 -10.61 -4.95
C ILE A 122 0.80 -9.19 -5.39
N ARG A 123 1.89 -9.06 -6.14
CA ARG A 123 2.38 -7.83 -6.73
C ARG A 123 2.31 -7.90 -8.26
N PRO A 124 1.19 -7.49 -8.89
CA PRO A 124 1.17 -7.21 -10.32
C PRO A 124 1.84 -5.86 -10.58
N PHE A 125 2.61 -5.76 -11.66
CA PHE A 125 3.36 -4.58 -12.04
C PHE A 125 3.36 -4.39 -13.55
N VAL A 126 2.97 -3.23 -14.02
CA VAL A 126 3.08 -2.80 -15.42
C VAL A 126 4.22 -1.80 -15.55
N TYR A 127 4.95 -1.82 -16.67
CA TYR A 127 6.11 -0.95 -16.82
C TYR A 127 6.47 -0.73 -18.29
N THR A 128 7.17 0.37 -18.56
CA THR A 128 7.81 0.61 -19.84
C THR A 128 9.04 -0.28 -19.94
N SER A 129 9.01 -1.25 -20.87
CA SER A 129 10.01 -2.32 -20.98
C SER A 129 11.12 -2.04 -21.98
N ASP A 130 10.99 -0.98 -22.76
CA ASP A 130 11.97 -0.54 -23.75
C ASP A 130 13.39 -0.39 -23.16
N LEU A 131 14.41 -0.64 -23.97
CA LEU A 131 15.82 -0.49 -23.61
C LEU A 131 16.35 0.81 -24.20
N GLY A 132 16.20 1.93 -23.52
CA GLY A 132 16.60 3.21 -24.08
C GLY A 132 16.63 4.34 -23.09
N ILE A 133 17.26 5.44 -23.50
CA ILE A 133 17.46 6.64 -22.69
C ILE A 133 16.65 7.78 -23.33
N ALA A 134 15.42 8.01 -22.87
CA ALA A 134 14.64 9.21 -23.13
C ALA A 134 13.37 9.20 -22.28
N PRO A 135 13.06 10.25 -21.49
CA PRO A 135 11.83 10.32 -20.67
C PRO A 135 10.61 10.53 -21.58
N ARG A 136 10.01 9.44 -22.06
CA ARG A 136 8.85 9.45 -22.95
C ARG A 136 7.88 8.33 -22.60
N LEU A 137 6.61 8.48 -23.03
CA LEU A 137 5.57 7.46 -22.92
C LEU A 137 4.92 7.16 -24.29
N HIS A 138 5.39 7.77 -25.38
CA HIS A 138 4.93 7.51 -26.74
C HIS A 138 5.96 6.65 -27.48
N ASN A 139 5.50 5.78 -28.37
CA ASN A 139 6.35 4.89 -29.15
C ASN A 139 7.36 4.14 -28.26
N ILE A 140 6.84 3.52 -27.20
CA ILE A 140 7.62 2.77 -26.22
C ILE A 140 6.93 1.43 -25.95
N GLU A 141 7.72 0.38 -25.75
CA GLU A 141 7.21 -0.92 -25.39
C GLU A 141 6.81 -0.99 -23.92
N HIS A 142 5.79 -1.79 -23.65
CA HIS A 142 5.29 -2.04 -22.30
C HIS A 142 5.27 -3.53 -22.02
N ASN A 143 5.43 -3.88 -20.77
CA ASN A 143 5.28 -5.25 -20.31
C ASN A 143 4.59 -5.29 -18.95
N PHE A 144 4.23 -6.48 -18.53
CA PHE A 144 3.49 -6.75 -17.31
C PHE A 144 4.04 -8.02 -16.67
N PHE A 145 4.32 -7.94 -15.37
CA PHE A 145 4.69 -9.11 -14.59
C PHE A 145 3.85 -9.23 -13.31
N VAL A 146 3.78 -10.44 -12.77
CA VAL A 146 3.12 -10.72 -11.48
C VAL A 146 3.97 -11.70 -10.69
N TYR A 147 4.21 -11.39 -9.42
CA TYR A 147 4.81 -12.34 -8.49
C TYR A 147 4.06 -12.33 -7.16
N GLY A 148 4.31 -13.31 -6.32
CA GLY A 148 3.75 -13.41 -4.99
C GLY A 148 4.82 -13.65 -3.93
N LEU A 149 4.45 -13.37 -2.67
CA LEU A 149 5.28 -13.68 -1.51
C LEU A 149 4.37 -13.99 -0.31
N GLU A 150 4.86 -14.80 0.63
CA GLU A 150 4.20 -14.98 1.91
C GLU A 150 4.22 -13.68 2.71
N LEU A 151 3.09 -13.30 3.27
CA LEU A 151 2.96 -12.07 4.04
C LEU A 151 2.05 -12.30 5.25
N GLY A 152 2.64 -12.31 6.44
CA GLY A 152 1.94 -12.30 7.72
C GLY A 152 1.36 -10.92 8.06
N ASP A 153 1.29 -10.60 9.35
CA ASP A 153 0.85 -9.27 9.79
C ASP A 153 1.93 -8.23 9.47
N TYR A 154 1.51 -7.16 8.79
CA TYR A 154 2.41 -6.11 8.30
C TYR A 154 2.75 -5.07 9.37
N LEU A 155 1.79 -4.76 10.25
CA LEU A 155 1.94 -3.80 11.33
C LEU A 155 1.39 -4.38 12.65
N SER A 156 1.79 -3.80 13.80
CA SER A 156 1.30 -4.23 15.10
C SER A 156 -0.22 -4.05 15.21
N PRO A 157 -0.96 -5.06 15.68
CA PRO A 157 -2.40 -4.96 15.90
C PRO A 157 -2.77 -3.99 17.03
N GLU A 158 -1.83 -3.67 17.92
CA GLU A 158 -2.01 -2.70 19.01
C GLU A 158 -1.97 -1.25 18.52
N GLY A 159 -1.45 -1.04 17.30
CA GLY A 159 -1.37 0.25 16.65
C GLY A 159 0.06 0.78 16.49
N VAL A 160 0.17 1.83 15.71
CA VAL A 160 1.41 2.48 15.30
C VAL A 160 1.54 3.90 15.85
N SER A 161 2.78 4.36 16.03
CA SER A 161 3.11 5.76 16.24
C SER A 161 3.39 6.44 14.91
N CYS A 162 2.86 7.64 14.71
CA CYS A 162 3.00 8.39 13.48
C CYS A 162 3.70 9.72 13.69
N ARG A 163 4.58 10.07 12.74
CA ARG A 163 5.18 11.40 12.62
C ARG A 163 4.49 12.17 11.49
N LEU A 164 4.28 13.47 11.68
CA LEU A 164 3.93 14.36 10.59
C LEU A 164 5.19 14.65 9.78
N SER A 165 5.20 14.21 8.52
CA SER A 165 6.39 14.33 7.67
C SER A 165 6.69 15.77 7.29
N SER A 166 7.99 16.10 7.11
CA SER A 166 8.43 17.34 6.47
C SER A 166 8.25 17.31 4.95
N TRP A 167 8.08 16.11 4.37
CA TRP A 167 7.79 15.92 2.96
C TRP A 167 6.31 16.06 2.69
N TYR A 168 5.95 16.77 1.59
CA TYR A 168 4.57 16.92 1.16
C TYR A 168 4.20 15.91 0.10
N ARG A 169 2.93 15.50 0.08
CA ARG A 169 2.36 14.70 -0.99
C ARG A 169 2.42 15.49 -2.30
N GLN A 170 2.78 14.84 -3.42
CA GLN A 170 2.71 15.46 -4.73
C GLN A 170 1.25 15.82 -5.06
N GLU A 171 1.07 16.83 -5.89
CA GLU A 171 -0.23 17.22 -6.41
C GLU A 171 -0.57 16.43 -7.69
N ASP A 172 -1.86 16.18 -7.93
CA ASP A 172 -2.34 15.46 -9.12
C ASP A 172 -1.92 16.15 -10.45
N ARG A 173 -1.69 17.46 -10.44
CA ARG A 173 -1.15 18.21 -11.58
C ARG A 173 0.33 17.93 -11.87
N SER A 174 1.07 17.32 -10.96
CA SER A 174 2.48 16.97 -11.13
C SER A 174 2.69 15.48 -11.37
N LEU A 175 1.84 14.64 -10.80
CA LEU A 175 1.85 13.19 -10.96
C LEU A 175 0.41 12.65 -10.89
N PRO A 176 0.03 11.66 -11.71
CA PRO A 176 -1.33 11.09 -11.70
C PRO A 176 -1.56 10.22 -10.47
N LEU A 177 -1.88 10.84 -9.33
CA LEU A 177 -1.97 10.18 -8.01
C LEU A 177 -3.14 9.20 -7.88
N ARG A 178 -4.16 9.31 -8.77
CA ARG A 178 -5.25 8.31 -8.88
C ARG A 178 -4.72 6.97 -9.34
N GLY A 179 -3.59 6.97 -10.08
CA GLY A 179 -2.84 5.77 -10.42
C GLY A 179 -1.80 5.42 -9.35
N LYS A 180 -1.56 4.13 -9.18
CA LYS A 180 -0.51 3.64 -8.26
C LYS A 180 0.85 3.60 -8.99
N ILE A 181 1.34 4.79 -9.36
CA ILE A 181 2.57 4.98 -10.16
C ILE A 181 3.81 4.82 -9.29
N SER A 182 4.78 4.01 -9.73
CA SER A 182 5.99 3.70 -8.95
C SER A 182 6.85 4.94 -8.66
N GLY A 183 6.99 5.85 -9.61
CA GLY A 183 7.75 7.09 -9.44
C GLY A 183 7.21 8.01 -8.33
N ALA A 184 5.92 7.96 -8.01
CA ALA A 184 5.33 8.73 -6.91
C ALA A 184 5.79 8.23 -5.52
N TYR A 185 6.28 6.99 -5.43
CA TYR A 185 6.67 6.38 -4.16
C TYR A 185 8.01 6.85 -3.60
N ILE A 186 8.77 7.65 -4.35
CA ILE A 186 9.98 8.28 -3.80
C ILE A 186 9.64 9.17 -2.59
N THR A 187 8.60 10.00 -2.66
CA THR A 187 8.17 10.83 -1.54
C THR A 187 7.68 10.00 -0.36
N SER A 188 6.93 8.92 -0.63
CA SER A 188 6.53 7.96 0.40
C SER A 188 7.72 7.33 1.11
N SER A 189 8.77 6.97 0.36
CA SER A 189 10.00 6.38 0.91
C SER A 189 10.79 7.39 1.75
N LEU A 190 10.89 8.63 1.30
CA LEU A 190 11.55 9.72 2.06
C LEU A 190 10.81 9.98 3.37
N ALA A 191 9.49 10.13 3.33
CA ALA A 191 8.65 10.36 4.50
C ALA A 191 8.72 9.20 5.51
N LYS A 192 8.62 7.95 5.00
CA LYS A 192 8.74 6.75 5.83
C LYS A 192 10.10 6.66 6.51
N THR A 193 11.18 6.92 5.77
CA THR A 193 12.54 6.90 6.30
C THR A 193 12.71 7.97 7.38
N GLU A 194 12.23 9.20 7.14
CA GLU A 194 12.24 10.28 8.13
C GLU A 194 11.52 9.88 9.43
N ALA A 195 10.34 9.29 9.33
CA ALA A 195 9.58 8.84 10.51
C ALA A 195 10.33 7.75 11.29
N VAL A 196 10.81 6.72 10.59
CA VAL A 196 11.51 5.58 11.21
C VAL A 196 12.81 6.00 11.86
N THR A 197 13.63 6.82 11.21
CA THR A 197 14.89 7.33 11.78
C THR A 197 14.66 8.28 12.96
N SER A 198 13.46 8.84 13.08
CA SER A 198 13.02 9.66 14.23
C SER A 198 12.31 8.85 15.33
N GLY A 199 12.27 7.51 15.22
CA GLY A 199 11.72 6.63 16.25
C GLY A 199 10.20 6.37 16.16
N PHE A 200 9.55 6.75 15.06
CA PHE A 200 8.15 6.49 14.79
C PHE A 200 7.95 5.28 13.88
N ASP A 201 6.77 4.70 13.89
CA ASP A 201 6.45 3.53 13.05
C ASP A 201 6.02 3.94 11.64
N GLU A 202 5.40 5.12 11.44
CA GLU A 202 4.83 5.54 10.17
C GLU A 202 4.84 7.08 10.01
N ALA A 203 4.73 7.54 8.75
CA ALA A 203 4.62 8.96 8.40
C ALA A 203 3.20 9.31 7.96
N ILE A 204 2.72 10.48 8.36
CA ILE A 204 1.52 11.13 7.80
C ILE A 204 2.00 12.30 6.93
N LEU A 205 1.59 12.31 5.67
CA LEU A 205 1.91 13.36 4.72
C LEU A 205 0.77 14.40 4.65
N MET A 206 1.18 15.64 4.54
CA MET A 206 0.29 16.76 4.24
C MET A 206 0.36 17.06 2.74
N ASN A 207 -0.67 17.68 2.18
CA ASN A 207 -0.62 18.25 0.83
C ASN A 207 -0.03 19.67 0.84
N SER A 208 0.10 20.29 -0.34
CA SER A 208 0.63 21.65 -0.50
C SER A 208 -0.21 22.74 0.19
N GLN A 209 -1.48 22.46 0.49
CA GLN A 209 -2.38 23.36 1.21
C GLN A 209 -2.31 23.21 2.74
N GLY A 210 -1.43 22.35 3.25
CA GLY A 210 -1.31 22.07 4.67
C GLY A 210 -2.45 21.23 5.24
N LYS A 211 -3.20 20.52 4.38
CA LYS A 211 -4.22 19.55 4.80
C LYS A 211 -3.63 18.13 4.85
N VAL A 212 -4.20 17.29 5.68
CA VAL A 212 -3.83 15.87 5.76
C VAL A 212 -4.18 15.20 4.43
N SER A 213 -3.19 14.50 3.86
CA SER A 213 -3.38 13.66 2.69
C SER A 213 -3.55 12.20 3.10
N GLU A 214 -2.47 11.48 3.23
CA GLU A 214 -2.46 10.06 3.60
C GLU A 214 -1.16 9.69 4.31
N ALA A 215 -1.00 8.44 4.77
CA ALA A 215 0.28 7.93 5.25
C ALA A 215 1.20 7.53 4.08
N SER A 216 2.43 7.09 4.37
CA SER A 216 3.42 6.78 3.33
C SER A 216 2.95 5.73 2.29
N GLY A 217 2.07 4.81 2.70
CA GLY A 217 1.51 3.77 1.83
C GLY A 217 0.09 3.35 2.18
N MET A 218 -0.65 4.17 2.93
CA MET A 218 -1.97 3.85 3.48
C MET A 218 -2.83 5.11 3.53
N ASN A 219 -4.15 4.96 3.33
CA ASN A 219 -5.08 6.06 3.60
C ASN A 219 -5.28 6.23 5.11
N ILE A 220 -5.73 7.41 5.53
CA ILE A 220 -5.98 7.76 6.93
C ILE A 220 -7.44 8.06 7.18
N PHE A 221 -7.93 7.65 8.35
CA PHE A 221 -9.25 7.92 8.87
C PHE A 221 -9.15 8.48 10.28
N ILE A 222 -10.08 9.36 10.62
CA ILE A 222 -10.30 9.83 11.99
C ILE A 222 -11.76 9.62 12.39
N VAL A 223 -12.00 9.41 13.67
CA VAL A 223 -13.33 9.44 14.25
C VAL A 223 -13.44 10.68 15.14
N ARG A 224 -14.50 11.45 14.94
CA ARG A 224 -14.83 12.58 15.81
C ARG A 224 -16.34 12.66 16.03
N GLN A 225 -16.74 12.72 17.30
CA GLN A 225 -18.15 12.85 17.69
C GLN A 225 -19.04 11.77 17.01
N GLY A 226 -18.53 10.52 16.96
CA GLY A 226 -19.21 9.38 16.36
C GLY A 226 -19.26 9.38 14.82
N LYS A 227 -18.57 10.30 14.14
CA LYS A 227 -18.50 10.36 12.68
C LYS A 227 -17.15 9.84 12.19
N LEU A 228 -17.18 9.01 11.17
CA LEU A 228 -16.00 8.57 10.44
C LEU A 228 -15.64 9.60 9.36
N ILE A 229 -14.45 10.16 9.44
CA ILE A 229 -13.98 11.23 8.56
C ILE A 229 -12.68 10.77 7.88
N THR A 230 -12.55 11.06 6.59
CA THR A 230 -11.31 10.79 5.82
C THR A 230 -11.08 11.89 4.80
N PRO A 231 -9.81 12.20 4.45
CA PRO A 231 -9.52 13.10 3.34
C PRO A 231 -10.20 12.66 2.04
N GLY A 232 -10.80 13.60 1.31
CA GLY A 232 -11.38 13.38 -0.01
C GLY A 232 -10.30 13.27 -1.09
N PHE A 233 -10.70 12.94 -2.31
CA PHE A 233 -9.77 12.77 -3.44
C PHE A 233 -9.06 14.07 -3.84
N GLU A 234 -9.62 15.22 -3.50
CA GLU A 234 -9.01 16.54 -3.68
C GLU A 234 -7.82 16.80 -2.73
N GLN A 235 -7.53 15.87 -1.82
CA GLN A 235 -6.38 15.94 -0.91
C GLN A 235 -5.18 15.12 -1.39
N ASP A 236 -5.08 14.86 -2.70
CA ASP A 236 -3.96 14.18 -3.35
C ASP A 236 -3.72 12.75 -2.82
N ILE A 237 -4.77 12.05 -2.43
CA ILE A 237 -4.71 10.68 -1.93
C ILE A 237 -4.79 9.64 -3.06
N LEU A 238 -4.28 8.45 -2.81
CA LEU A 238 -4.59 7.29 -3.64
C LEU A 238 -6.04 6.83 -3.40
N GLU A 239 -6.76 6.48 -4.47
CA GLU A 239 -8.06 5.84 -4.40
C GLU A 239 -7.94 4.40 -3.85
N GLY A 240 -7.87 4.28 -2.52
CA GLY A 240 -7.63 3.01 -1.83
C GLY A 240 -8.83 2.07 -1.89
N ILE A 241 -8.63 0.82 -2.29
CA ILE A 241 -9.70 -0.18 -2.36
C ILE A 241 -10.16 -0.57 -0.95
N THR A 242 -9.23 -0.70 -0.01
CA THR A 242 -9.57 -0.90 1.40
C THR A 242 -10.31 0.32 1.96
N ARG A 243 -9.92 1.55 1.56
CA ARG A 243 -10.63 2.79 1.93
C ARG A 243 -12.07 2.76 1.44
N ASP A 244 -12.30 2.47 0.17
CA ASP A 244 -13.64 2.35 -0.43
C ASP A 244 -14.51 1.31 0.30
N SER A 245 -13.92 0.16 0.60
CA SER A 245 -14.59 -0.90 1.36
C SER A 245 -14.99 -0.44 2.77
N ILE A 246 -14.09 0.25 3.49
CA ILE A 246 -14.38 0.79 4.84
C ILE A 246 -15.51 1.82 4.79
N LEU A 247 -15.51 2.72 3.81
CA LEU A 247 -16.58 3.70 3.64
C LEU A 247 -17.94 3.04 3.41
N THR A 248 -17.97 2.00 2.60
CA THR A 248 -19.19 1.21 2.36
C THR A 248 -19.65 0.49 3.62
N LEU A 249 -18.73 -0.17 4.35
CA LEU A 249 -19.05 -0.85 5.61
C LEU A 249 -19.57 0.11 6.67
N ALA A 250 -18.93 1.28 6.82
CA ALA A 250 -19.34 2.28 7.78
C ALA A 250 -20.78 2.76 7.51
N ARG A 251 -21.11 3.04 6.24
CA ARG A 251 -22.47 3.44 5.85
C ARG A 251 -23.50 2.34 6.15
N ASN A 252 -23.19 1.09 5.84
CA ASN A 252 -24.06 -0.05 6.09
C ASN A 252 -24.25 -0.34 7.59
N LEU A 253 -23.26 -0.02 8.41
CA LEU A 253 -23.34 -0.10 9.87
C LEU A 253 -24.02 1.13 10.51
N GLY A 254 -24.50 2.08 9.73
CA GLY A 254 -25.15 3.30 10.26
C GLY A 254 -24.17 4.31 10.86
N ILE A 255 -22.86 4.17 10.61
CA ILE A 255 -21.84 5.14 11.06
C ILE A 255 -21.84 6.31 10.07
N PRO A 256 -22.08 7.56 10.52
CA PRO A 256 -22.05 8.71 9.63
C PRO A 256 -20.64 8.89 9.02
N VAL A 257 -20.57 8.98 7.69
CA VAL A 257 -19.32 9.11 6.93
C VAL A 257 -19.21 10.51 6.33
N VAL A 258 -18.04 11.13 6.46
CA VAL A 258 -17.75 12.44 5.88
C VAL A 258 -16.41 12.40 5.15
N GLU A 259 -16.41 12.66 3.86
CA GLU A 259 -15.21 12.85 3.05
C GLU A 259 -14.97 14.36 2.90
N ARG A 260 -13.88 14.86 3.48
CA ARG A 260 -13.55 16.28 3.50
C ARG A 260 -12.07 16.53 3.84
N PRO A 261 -11.54 17.75 3.63
CA PRO A 261 -10.25 18.14 4.16
C PRO A 261 -10.18 17.95 5.69
N VAL A 262 -9.02 17.52 6.17
CA VAL A 262 -8.71 17.34 7.58
C VAL A 262 -7.51 18.22 7.94
N ASP A 263 -7.64 19.00 9.00
CA ASP A 263 -6.55 19.84 9.49
C ASP A 263 -5.59 19.03 10.37
N LYS A 264 -4.30 19.42 10.36
CA LYS A 264 -3.27 18.85 11.22
C LYS A 264 -3.70 18.77 12.68
N THR A 265 -4.27 19.86 13.21
CA THR A 265 -4.67 19.92 14.62
C THR A 265 -5.86 19.03 14.93
N GLU A 266 -6.67 18.70 13.93
CA GLU A 266 -7.81 17.80 14.09
C GLU A 266 -7.38 16.36 14.36
N LEU A 267 -6.23 15.94 13.82
CA LEU A 267 -5.64 14.64 14.14
C LEU A 267 -5.35 14.48 15.64
N LEU A 268 -4.92 15.57 16.28
CA LEU A 268 -4.46 15.55 17.68
C LEU A 268 -5.61 15.49 18.69
N ILE A 269 -6.83 15.85 18.27
CA ILE A 269 -8.03 15.88 19.09
C ILE A 269 -9.11 14.90 18.59
N ALA A 270 -8.73 13.99 17.68
CA ALA A 270 -9.61 12.93 17.21
C ALA A 270 -9.88 11.90 18.32
N ASP A 271 -11.10 11.37 18.38
CA ASP A 271 -11.48 10.30 19.32
C ASP A 271 -10.73 9.00 18.95
N GLU A 272 -10.64 8.69 17.64
CA GLU A 272 -9.90 7.55 17.09
C GLU A 272 -9.18 7.97 15.83
N VAL A 273 -8.02 7.38 15.54
CA VAL A 273 -7.31 7.49 14.27
C VAL A 273 -6.86 6.10 13.84
N PHE A 274 -7.02 5.78 12.56
CA PHE A 274 -6.48 4.55 11.99
C PHE A 274 -6.02 4.73 10.54
N LEU A 275 -5.13 3.85 10.12
CA LEU A 275 -4.63 3.76 8.76
C LEU A 275 -5.26 2.55 8.06
N SER A 276 -5.40 2.62 6.73
CA SER A 276 -5.96 1.52 5.95
C SER A 276 -5.20 1.24 4.66
N GLY A 277 -5.04 -0.04 4.35
CA GLY A 277 -4.39 -0.50 3.13
C GLY A 277 -4.43 -2.02 2.99
N THR A 278 -4.13 -2.53 1.81
CA THR A 278 -4.22 -3.98 1.53
C THR A 278 -3.34 -4.82 2.46
N ALA A 279 -2.09 -4.39 2.69
CA ALA A 279 -1.18 -5.11 3.59
C ALA A 279 -1.48 -4.83 5.07
N ALA A 280 -1.85 -3.58 5.40
CA ALA A 280 -2.08 -3.11 6.76
C ALA A 280 -3.50 -3.39 7.26
N LYS A 281 -4.45 -3.74 6.37
CA LYS A 281 -5.88 -3.86 6.70
C LYS A 281 -6.39 -2.57 7.35
N ILE A 282 -6.86 -2.64 8.61
CA ILE A 282 -7.16 -1.49 9.48
C ILE A 282 -6.18 -1.52 10.64
N THR A 283 -5.31 -0.53 10.71
CA THR A 283 -4.27 -0.39 11.73
C THR A 283 -4.52 0.84 12.59
N PRO A 284 -4.82 0.70 13.88
CA PRO A 284 -4.99 1.84 14.77
C PRO A 284 -3.73 2.70 14.87
N VAL A 285 -3.90 4.01 15.07
CA VAL A 285 -2.81 4.92 15.45
C VAL A 285 -2.89 5.17 16.95
N ARG A 286 -1.80 4.89 17.67
CA ARG A 286 -1.73 5.05 19.13
C ARG A 286 -1.11 6.38 19.55
N GLN A 287 -0.34 7.01 18.65
CA GLN A 287 0.41 8.22 18.93
C GLN A 287 0.63 9.01 17.63
N ILE A 288 0.49 10.32 17.69
CA ILE A 288 0.90 11.25 16.63
C ILE A 288 1.82 12.29 17.24
N GLU A 289 3.05 12.41 16.74
CA GLU A 289 4.12 13.17 17.39
C GLU A 289 4.21 12.82 18.90
N ASN A 290 4.17 13.77 19.77
CA ASN A 290 4.19 13.58 21.22
C ASN A 290 2.79 13.36 21.84
N TYR A 291 1.72 13.31 21.01
CA TYR A 291 0.35 13.18 21.50
C TYR A 291 -0.08 11.72 21.52
N GLN A 292 -0.38 11.22 22.71
CA GLN A 292 -0.99 9.89 22.87
C GLN A 292 -2.48 9.96 22.53
N LEU A 293 -2.94 9.02 21.72
CA LEU A 293 -4.36 8.90 21.38
C LEU A 293 -5.06 7.88 22.26
N SER A 294 -6.39 7.97 22.33
CA SER A 294 -7.22 7.05 23.11
C SER A 294 -6.97 5.58 22.73
N THR A 295 -6.95 4.71 23.74
CA THR A 295 -6.99 3.26 23.57
C THR A 295 -8.40 2.72 23.38
N ASN A 296 -9.42 3.50 23.74
CA ASN A 296 -10.83 3.17 23.47
C ASN A 296 -11.17 3.55 22.03
N ARG A 297 -11.35 2.55 21.16
CA ARG A 297 -11.50 2.70 19.71
C ARG A 297 -12.63 1.84 19.16
N PRO A 298 -13.88 2.05 19.63
CA PRO A 298 -14.99 1.16 19.30
C PRO A 298 -15.30 1.11 17.80
N ILE A 299 -15.29 2.23 17.09
CA ILE A 299 -15.58 2.29 15.66
C ILE A 299 -14.45 1.62 14.84
N THR A 300 -13.19 1.87 15.18
CA THR A 300 -12.05 1.20 14.54
C THR A 300 -12.12 -0.31 14.73
N HIS A 301 -12.44 -0.79 15.93
CA HIS A 301 -12.55 -2.23 16.20
C HIS A 301 -13.74 -2.83 15.45
N GLN A 302 -14.91 -2.20 15.46
CA GLN A 302 -16.09 -2.68 14.75
C GLN A 302 -15.81 -2.83 13.25
N LEU A 303 -15.20 -1.83 12.62
CA LEU A 303 -14.84 -1.87 11.20
C LEU A 303 -13.76 -2.93 10.90
N ARG A 304 -12.76 -3.06 11.77
CA ARG A 304 -11.71 -4.07 11.64
C ARG A 304 -12.26 -5.49 11.71
N ASP A 305 -13.11 -5.76 12.69
CA ASP A 305 -13.69 -7.09 12.91
C ASP A 305 -14.64 -7.46 11.76
N LYS A 306 -15.46 -6.50 11.29
CA LYS A 306 -16.33 -6.69 10.11
C LYS A 306 -15.49 -6.98 8.86
N LEU A 307 -14.43 -6.19 8.58
CA LEU A 307 -13.55 -6.40 7.44
C LEU A 307 -12.82 -7.76 7.51
N SER A 308 -12.37 -8.18 8.69
CA SER A 308 -11.77 -9.51 8.89
C SER A 308 -12.76 -10.61 8.57
N ALA A 309 -13.98 -10.54 9.07
CA ALA A 309 -15.02 -11.52 8.79
C ALA A 309 -15.27 -11.66 7.27
N ILE A 310 -15.31 -10.53 6.57
CA ILE A 310 -15.50 -10.51 5.11
C ILE A 310 -14.30 -11.15 4.39
N THR A 311 -13.07 -10.73 4.71
CA THR A 311 -11.87 -11.26 4.04
C THR A 311 -11.67 -12.76 4.28
N GLU A 312 -12.22 -13.30 5.35
CA GLU A 312 -12.22 -14.72 5.70
C GLU A 312 -13.49 -15.46 5.19
N ASN A 313 -14.29 -14.81 4.35
CA ASN A 313 -15.54 -15.34 3.80
C ASN A 313 -16.56 -15.83 4.86
N ARG A 314 -16.55 -15.21 6.04
CA ARG A 314 -17.47 -15.49 7.15
C ARG A 314 -18.69 -14.58 7.18
N ASP A 315 -18.83 -13.69 6.19
CA ASP A 315 -19.91 -12.73 6.08
C ASP A 315 -20.59 -12.85 4.72
N PRO A 316 -21.72 -13.57 4.61
CA PRO A 316 -22.36 -13.84 3.33
C PRO A 316 -22.94 -12.61 2.62
N GLU A 317 -23.18 -11.51 3.35
CA GLU A 317 -23.66 -10.24 2.78
C GLU A 317 -22.65 -9.63 1.78
N TYR A 318 -21.36 -9.94 1.95
CA TYR A 318 -20.25 -9.42 1.14
C TYR A 318 -19.48 -10.52 0.41
N SER A 319 -20.14 -11.65 0.12
CA SER A 319 -19.50 -12.79 -0.57
C SER A 319 -18.98 -12.41 -1.98
N ASP A 320 -19.59 -11.42 -2.64
CA ASP A 320 -19.15 -10.86 -3.91
C ASP A 320 -17.82 -10.07 -3.83
N TRP A 321 -17.38 -9.70 -2.62
CA TRP A 321 -16.08 -9.04 -2.41
C TRP A 321 -14.92 -10.03 -2.32
N VAL A 322 -15.21 -11.31 -2.22
CA VAL A 322 -14.22 -12.36 -2.01
C VAL A 322 -14.22 -13.31 -3.20
N PHE A 323 -13.09 -13.42 -3.85
CA PHE A 323 -12.90 -14.32 -4.98
C PHE A 323 -12.20 -15.59 -4.52
N ALA A 324 -12.93 -16.73 -4.53
CA ALA A 324 -12.39 -18.02 -4.16
C ALA A 324 -11.74 -18.71 -5.37
N ILE A 325 -10.50 -19.18 -5.20
CA ILE A 325 -9.71 -19.88 -6.23
C ILE A 325 -9.43 -21.29 -5.73
N PRO A 326 -9.90 -22.34 -6.42
CA PRO A 326 -9.50 -23.71 -6.16
C PRO A 326 -7.99 -23.92 -6.37
N VAL A 327 -7.31 -24.58 -5.40
CA VAL A 327 -5.86 -24.86 -5.41
C VAL A 327 -5.57 -26.32 -5.07
#